data_9dc1e0a803afc560cb2dadbba7fd784c
#
_entry.id   9dc1e0a803afc560cb2dadbba7fd784c
#
_cell.length_a   1.000
_cell.length_b   1.000
_cell.length_c   1.000
_cell.angle_alpha   90.00
_cell.angle_beta   90.00
_cell.angle_gamma   90.00
#
_symmetry.space_group_name_H-M   'P 1'
#
loop_
_entity.id
_entity.type
_entity.pdbx_description
1 polymer ?
#
loop_
_entity_poly.entity_id
_entity_poly.type
_entity_poly.pdbx_seq_one_letter_code
_entity_poly.pdbx_strand_id
1 'polypeptide(L)'
;MQDLRIAIPQVEIVWENREANLLLLEQRFAEIKEADFVLLPETFTTGFSMDTKRLAEPMQGITMEWMKKWSVALDAVICGSYIVEDNGYFNRLVAVKPDGTWQHYDKKHLFRMGGEQESYSAGNRNITIDYKGWKINPFICYDLRFPVWCRNTNQAEIMLFVSNWPAVRSEHWLSLLKARAIENQCFVLGSNRVGVDGKGVSHSGNSIVFNPKGEVIEEIVDKEATIELTLKREDVVAYRKAFPAYLDQDKFEISGT
;
A
#
# COMPACT_ATOMS: atom_id res chain seq x y z
N MET A 1 -13.13 19.12 10.07
CA MET A 1 -12.38 18.20 9.16
C MET A 1 -12.59 16.80 9.70
N GLN A 2 -12.83 15.81 8.83
CA GLN A 2 -13.10 14.44 9.30
C GLN A 2 -11.77 13.68 9.47
N ASP A 3 -11.60 13.02 10.62
CA ASP A 3 -10.49 12.10 10.86
C ASP A 3 -10.69 10.81 10.07
N LEU A 4 -9.64 10.00 9.89
CA LEU A 4 -9.67 8.76 9.12
C LEU A 4 -9.21 7.60 10.01
N ARG A 5 -10.09 6.62 10.21
CA ARG A 5 -9.76 5.36 10.91
C ARG A 5 -9.14 4.39 9.90
N ILE A 6 -7.97 3.90 10.21
CA ILE A 6 -7.25 2.96 9.34
C ILE A 6 -7.07 1.61 10.03
N ALA A 7 -7.06 0.55 9.23
CA ALA A 7 -6.65 -0.79 9.64
C ALA A 7 -5.60 -1.31 8.67
N ILE A 8 -4.50 -1.86 9.19
CA ILE A 8 -3.41 -2.46 8.41
C ILE A 8 -3.15 -3.88 8.92
N PRO A 9 -3.79 -4.89 8.36
CA PRO A 9 -3.50 -6.28 8.69
C PRO A 9 -2.11 -6.67 8.20
N GLN A 10 -1.23 -7.08 9.11
CA GLN A 10 0.03 -7.74 8.82
C GLN A 10 -0.17 -9.24 8.94
N VAL A 11 0.00 -9.97 7.83
CA VAL A 11 -0.30 -11.39 7.74
C VAL A 11 0.85 -12.18 7.12
N GLU A 12 0.95 -13.45 7.44
CA GLU A 12 1.78 -14.41 6.72
C GLU A 12 1.03 -14.88 5.46
N ILE A 13 1.42 -14.38 4.29
CA ILE A 13 0.79 -14.72 3.03
C ILE A 13 1.16 -16.16 2.64
N VAL A 14 0.15 -17.01 2.45
CA VAL A 14 0.32 -18.37 1.92
C VAL A 14 0.74 -18.28 0.47
N TRP A 15 1.90 -18.84 0.15
CA TRP A 15 2.51 -18.75 -1.17
C TRP A 15 1.62 -19.34 -2.27
N GLU A 16 1.32 -18.51 -3.28
CA GLU A 16 0.55 -18.85 -4.48
C GLU A 16 -0.82 -19.50 -4.23
N ASN A 17 -1.45 -19.20 -3.10
CA ASN A 17 -2.75 -19.74 -2.72
C ASN A 17 -3.76 -18.65 -2.41
N ARG A 18 -4.47 -18.18 -3.45
CA ARG A 18 -5.46 -17.11 -3.36
C ARG A 18 -6.56 -17.42 -2.35
N GLU A 19 -7.13 -18.61 -2.41
CA GLU A 19 -8.27 -18.99 -1.57
C GLU A 19 -7.89 -18.96 -0.08
N ALA A 20 -6.74 -19.54 0.27
CA ALA A 20 -6.24 -19.52 1.64
C ALA A 20 -5.98 -18.09 2.13
N ASN A 21 -5.41 -17.22 1.28
CA ASN A 21 -5.13 -15.82 1.64
C ASN A 21 -6.41 -15.01 1.82
N LEU A 22 -7.41 -15.17 0.97
CA LEU A 22 -8.69 -14.49 1.12
C LEU A 22 -9.40 -14.94 2.41
N LEU A 23 -9.38 -16.24 2.73
CA LEU A 23 -9.94 -16.78 3.98
C LEU A 23 -9.20 -16.25 5.22
N LEU A 24 -7.86 -16.20 5.17
CA LEU A 24 -7.04 -15.62 6.24
C LEU A 24 -7.42 -14.16 6.51
N LEU A 25 -7.55 -13.37 5.45
CA LEU A 25 -7.94 -11.96 5.55
C LEU A 25 -9.38 -11.78 6.05
N GLU A 26 -10.32 -12.67 5.70
CA GLU A 26 -11.67 -12.67 6.26
C GLU A 26 -11.66 -12.83 7.78
N GLN A 27 -10.80 -13.71 8.32
CA GLN A 27 -10.63 -13.86 9.76
C GLN A 27 -10.09 -12.57 10.40
N ARG A 28 -9.10 -11.92 9.77
CA ARG A 28 -8.58 -10.64 10.27
C ARG A 28 -9.61 -9.52 10.19
N PHE A 29 -10.42 -9.48 9.15
CA PHE A 29 -11.47 -8.48 9.00
C PHE A 29 -12.58 -8.62 10.06
N ALA A 30 -12.86 -9.85 10.49
CA ALA A 30 -13.79 -10.09 11.60
C ALA A 30 -13.31 -9.53 12.95
N GLU A 31 -12.02 -9.30 13.10
CA GLU A 31 -11.41 -8.72 14.31
C GLU A 31 -11.38 -7.17 14.27
N ILE A 32 -11.50 -6.55 13.08
CA ILE A 32 -11.51 -5.09 12.93
C ILE A 32 -12.79 -4.52 13.52
N LYS A 33 -12.64 -3.60 14.47
CA LYS A 33 -13.78 -2.98 15.15
C LYS A 33 -14.43 -1.90 14.29
N GLU A 34 -13.61 -0.96 13.82
CA GLU A 34 -14.04 0.16 12.99
C GLU A 34 -12.90 0.62 12.08
N ALA A 35 -13.16 0.72 10.80
CA ALA A 35 -12.22 1.28 9.85
C ALA A 35 -12.94 2.09 8.78
N ASP A 36 -12.31 3.14 8.28
CA ASP A 36 -12.70 3.85 7.07
C ASP A 36 -11.85 3.40 5.89
N PHE A 37 -10.64 2.89 6.17
CA PHE A 37 -9.68 2.48 5.16
C PHE A 37 -8.86 1.27 5.65
N VAL A 38 -8.91 0.18 4.91
CA VAL A 38 -8.14 -1.05 5.18
C VAL A 38 -7.04 -1.18 4.14
N LEU A 39 -5.78 -1.27 4.59
CA LEU A 39 -4.60 -1.37 3.74
C LEU A 39 -3.97 -2.77 3.83
N LEU A 40 -4.08 -3.54 2.76
CA LEU A 40 -3.52 -4.89 2.60
C LEU A 40 -2.10 -4.82 2.01
N PRO A 41 -1.25 -5.85 2.17
CA PRO A 41 0.09 -5.87 1.60
C PRO A 41 0.11 -6.01 0.07
N GLU A 42 1.32 -5.95 -0.52
CA GLU A 42 1.55 -6.21 -1.94
C GLU A 42 1.22 -7.67 -2.28
N THR A 43 0.60 -7.89 -3.44
CA THR A 43 0.20 -9.21 -3.96
C THR A 43 -0.41 -10.11 -2.87
N PHE A 44 -1.34 -9.50 -2.10
CA PHE A 44 -1.92 -10.11 -0.89
C PHE A 44 -2.62 -11.45 -1.14
N THR A 45 -2.96 -11.77 -2.38
CA THR A 45 -3.61 -13.03 -2.76
C THR A 45 -2.64 -14.17 -3.06
N THR A 46 -1.37 -13.88 -3.39
CA THR A 46 -0.43 -14.87 -3.93
C THR A 46 0.97 -14.81 -3.33
N GLY A 47 1.34 -13.69 -2.68
CA GLY A 47 2.74 -13.36 -2.48
C GLY A 47 3.41 -12.90 -3.77
N PHE A 48 4.68 -12.49 -3.67
CA PHE A 48 5.45 -11.91 -4.78
C PHE A 48 6.02 -12.98 -5.72
N SER A 49 5.12 -13.60 -6.50
CA SER A 49 5.45 -14.65 -7.49
C SER A 49 5.66 -14.08 -8.89
N MET A 50 6.54 -14.73 -9.65
CA MET A 50 6.75 -14.46 -11.08
C MET A 50 5.91 -15.34 -12.00
N ASP A 51 5.12 -16.27 -11.47
CA ASP A 51 4.22 -17.13 -12.25
C ASP A 51 2.90 -16.38 -12.58
N THR A 52 3.04 -15.27 -13.27
CA THR A 52 1.92 -14.38 -13.61
C THR A 52 0.87 -15.08 -14.46
N LYS A 53 1.29 -15.95 -15.39
CA LYS A 53 0.37 -16.68 -16.30
C LYS A 53 -0.63 -17.56 -15.56
N ARG A 54 -0.23 -18.16 -14.44
CA ARG A 54 -1.10 -19.02 -13.64
C ARG A 54 -1.89 -18.26 -12.59
N LEU A 55 -1.32 -17.16 -12.07
CA LEU A 55 -1.82 -16.49 -10.88
C LEU A 55 -2.63 -15.22 -11.16
N ALA A 56 -2.47 -14.65 -12.35
CA ALA A 56 -3.20 -13.43 -12.69
C ALA A 56 -4.71 -13.67 -12.80
N GLU A 57 -5.45 -12.62 -12.51
CA GLU A 57 -6.90 -12.55 -12.67
C GLU A 57 -7.26 -11.42 -13.62
N PRO A 58 -8.36 -11.53 -14.38
CA PRO A 58 -8.93 -10.36 -15.02
C PRO A 58 -9.38 -9.35 -13.96
N MET A 59 -9.48 -8.07 -14.32
CA MET A 59 -9.85 -7.01 -13.37
C MET A 59 -11.19 -7.26 -12.65
N GLN A 60 -12.12 -7.98 -13.27
CA GLN A 60 -13.41 -8.39 -12.69
C GLN A 60 -13.35 -9.84 -12.15
N GLY A 61 -12.20 -10.27 -11.65
CA GLY A 61 -11.98 -11.60 -11.09
C GLY A 61 -12.47 -11.75 -9.64
N ILE A 62 -12.15 -12.91 -9.07
CA ILE A 62 -12.56 -13.32 -7.71
C ILE A 62 -12.08 -12.30 -6.66
N THR A 63 -10.84 -11.82 -6.78
CA THR A 63 -10.28 -10.84 -5.84
C THR A 63 -11.06 -9.51 -5.87
N MET A 64 -11.42 -9.00 -7.03
CA MET A 64 -12.22 -7.78 -7.12
C MET A 64 -13.59 -7.94 -6.47
N GLU A 65 -14.27 -9.05 -6.72
CA GLU A 65 -15.59 -9.31 -6.12
C GLU A 65 -15.48 -9.46 -4.59
N TRP A 66 -14.41 -10.10 -4.12
CA TRP A 66 -14.11 -10.20 -2.69
C TRP A 66 -13.86 -8.81 -2.07
N MET A 67 -13.06 -7.95 -2.72
CA MET A 67 -12.81 -6.58 -2.26
C MET A 67 -14.10 -5.75 -2.20
N LYS A 68 -14.97 -5.86 -3.21
CA LYS A 68 -16.29 -5.19 -3.22
C LYS A 68 -17.18 -5.69 -2.06
N LYS A 69 -17.28 -7.00 -1.85
CA LYS A 69 -18.03 -7.60 -0.74
C LYS A 69 -17.60 -7.00 0.59
N TRP A 70 -16.29 -6.97 0.83
CA TRP A 70 -15.76 -6.50 2.11
C TRP A 70 -15.76 -4.98 2.26
N SER A 71 -15.65 -4.23 1.18
CA SER A 71 -15.79 -2.77 1.24
C SER A 71 -17.19 -2.36 1.70
N VAL A 72 -18.22 -3.06 1.25
CA VAL A 72 -19.61 -2.86 1.71
C VAL A 72 -19.78 -3.35 3.16
N ALA A 73 -19.28 -4.54 3.49
CA ALA A 73 -19.46 -5.14 4.81
C ALA A 73 -18.83 -4.33 5.94
N LEU A 74 -17.67 -3.71 5.69
CA LEU A 74 -16.94 -2.87 6.66
C LEU A 74 -17.28 -1.38 6.54
N ASP A 75 -18.05 -0.96 5.54
CA ASP A 75 -18.22 0.47 5.16
C ASP A 75 -16.88 1.19 5.04
N ALA A 76 -15.90 0.53 4.43
CA ALA A 76 -14.50 0.99 4.33
C ALA A 76 -13.94 0.81 2.93
N VAL A 77 -12.94 1.63 2.58
CA VAL A 77 -12.11 1.35 1.40
C VAL A 77 -11.25 0.12 1.68
N ILE A 78 -11.28 -0.86 0.77
CA ILE A 78 -10.33 -1.99 0.77
C ILE A 78 -9.27 -1.71 -0.27
N CYS A 79 -8.01 -1.63 0.16
CA CYS A 79 -6.87 -1.24 -0.69
C CYS A 79 -5.72 -2.24 -0.55
N GLY A 80 -5.22 -2.76 -1.66
CA GLY A 80 -4.08 -3.68 -1.70
C GLY A 80 -3.73 -4.05 -3.14
N SER A 81 -2.59 -4.71 -3.38
CA SER A 81 -2.25 -5.12 -4.74
C SER A 81 -2.40 -6.61 -4.97
N TYR A 82 -2.66 -6.99 -6.21
CA TYR A 82 -2.70 -8.38 -6.69
C TYR A 82 -2.26 -8.44 -8.16
N ILE A 83 -2.11 -9.65 -8.69
CA ILE A 83 -1.65 -9.87 -10.07
C ILE A 83 -2.87 -9.77 -11.00
N VAL A 84 -2.87 -8.76 -11.89
CA VAL A 84 -3.96 -8.53 -12.85
C VAL A 84 -3.48 -8.80 -14.27
N GLU A 85 -4.30 -9.48 -15.07
CA GLU A 85 -4.16 -9.59 -16.52
C GLU A 85 -5.02 -8.53 -17.21
N ASP A 86 -4.37 -7.64 -17.97
CA ASP A 86 -4.99 -6.55 -18.70
C ASP A 86 -4.10 -6.16 -19.91
N ASN A 87 -4.17 -6.90 -21.03
CA ASN A 87 -3.22 -6.81 -22.15
C ASN A 87 -1.74 -6.89 -21.73
N GLY A 88 -1.45 -7.63 -20.69
CA GLY A 88 -0.18 -7.83 -20.01
C GLY A 88 -0.45 -8.22 -18.56
N TYR A 89 0.59 -8.41 -17.76
CA TYR A 89 0.46 -8.74 -16.35
C TYR A 89 0.95 -7.58 -15.50
N PHE A 90 0.16 -7.17 -14.53
CA PHE A 90 0.47 -6.02 -13.68
C PHE A 90 0.43 -6.41 -12.19
N ASN A 91 1.39 -5.90 -11.43
CA ASN A 91 1.27 -5.77 -9.99
C ASN A 91 0.40 -4.53 -9.75
N ARG A 92 -0.92 -4.74 -9.62
CA ARG A 92 -1.92 -3.67 -9.59
C ARG A 92 -2.47 -3.49 -8.19
N LEU A 93 -2.25 -2.31 -7.62
CA LEU A 93 -2.94 -1.88 -6.42
C LEU A 93 -4.34 -1.38 -6.82
N VAL A 94 -5.34 -1.87 -6.11
CA VAL A 94 -6.73 -1.46 -6.29
C VAL A 94 -7.27 -0.94 -4.97
N ALA A 95 -7.99 0.18 -5.02
CA ALA A 95 -8.75 0.73 -3.90
C ALA A 95 -10.24 0.69 -4.25
N VAL A 96 -11.00 -0.13 -3.55
CA VAL A 96 -12.46 -0.30 -3.75
C VAL A 96 -13.20 0.41 -2.62
N LYS A 97 -14.10 1.32 -2.97
CA LYS A 97 -14.94 2.07 -2.03
C LYS A 97 -16.26 1.35 -1.73
N PRO A 98 -16.93 1.67 -0.62
CA PRO A 98 -18.23 1.06 -0.25
C PRO A 98 -19.33 1.25 -1.30
N ASP A 99 -19.28 2.32 -2.10
CA ASP A 99 -20.22 2.57 -3.20
C ASP A 99 -19.95 1.72 -4.46
N GLY A 100 -18.95 0.82 -4.41
CA GLY A 100 -18.52 -0.05 -5.50
C GLY A 100 -17.61 0.62 -6.53
N THR A 101 -17.36 1.92 -6.43
CA THR A 101 -16.36 2.59 -7.27
C THR A 101 -14.94 2.19 -6.87
N TRP A 102 -14.03 2.21 -7.83
CA TRP A 102 -12.65 1.82 -7.59
C TRP A 102 -11.67 2.64 -8.44
N GLN A 103 -10.43 2.69 -7.95
CA GLN A 103 -9.28 3.27 -8.65
C GLN A 103 -8.13 2.27 -8.59
N HIS A 104 -7.19 2.34 -9.53
CA HIS A 104 -6.03 1.46 -9.54
C HIS A 104 -4.74 2.20 -9.87
N TYR A 105 -3.65 1.65 -9.34
CA TYR A 105 -2.28 2.05 -9.61
C TYR A 105 -1.46 0.81 -10.01
N ASP A 106 -0.80 0.86 -11.15
CA ASP A 106 0.12 -0.18 -11.58
C ASP A 106 1.54 0.18 -11.15
N LYS A 107 2.24 -0.77 -10.54
CA LYS A 107 3.62 -0.60 -10.08
C LYS A 107 4.51 -0.02 -11.16
N LYS A 108 5.12 1.11 -10.89
CA LYS A 108 6.01 1.79 -11.86
C LYS A 108 7.38 1.14 -11.92
N HIS A 109 8.00 0.90 -10.76
CA HIS A 109 9.36 0.38 -10.68
C HIS A 109 9.34 -1.11 -10.40
N LEU A 110 9.61 -1.91 -11.44
CA LEU A 110 9.68 -3.37 -11.32
C LEU A 110 11.01 -3.76 -10.68
N PHE A 111 10.96 -4.71 -9.72
CA PHE A 111 12.12 -5.16 -8.97
C PHE A 111 13.00 -6.08 -9.81
N ARG A 112 13.97 -5.48 -10.51
CA ARG A 112 14.85 -6.16 -11.47
C ARG A 112 15.63 -7.34 -10.87
N MET A 113 16.12 -7.20 -9.65
CA MET A 113 16.84 -8.30 -8.98
C MET A 113 15.95 -9.52 -8.71
N GLY A 114 14.62 -9.35 -8.66
CA GLY A 114 13.65 -10.44 -8.53
C GLY A 114 13.15 -10.96 -9.86
N GLY A 115 13.59 -10.42 -11.00
CA GLY A 115 13.13 -10.80 -12.34
C GLY A 115 11.73 -10.25 -12.70
N GLU A 116 11.20 -9.30 -11.92
CA GLU A 116 9.84 -8.80 -12.09
C GLU A 116 9.60 -8.21 -13.49
N GLN A 117 10.59 -7.54 -14.08
CA GLN A 117 10.52 -6.96 -15.43
C GLN A 117 10.39 -7.99 -16.57
N GLU A 118 10.61 -9.26 -16.28
CA GLU A 118 10.46 -10.35 -17.26
C GLU A 118 9.04 -10.91 -17.25
N SER A 119 8.30 -10.69 -16.17
CA SER A 119 6.98 -11.27 -15.93
C SER A 119 5.87 -10.26 -15.87
N TYR A 120 6.17 -8.99 -15.52
CA TYR A 120 5.18 -7.93 -15.34
C TYR A 120 5.45 -6.74 -16.26
N SER A 121 4.39 -6.03 -16.58
CA SER A 121 4.42 -4.73 -17.23
C SER A 121 4.46 -3.59 -16.20
N ALA A 122 5.25 -2.55 -16.47
CA ALA A 122 5.33 -1.38 -15.62
C ALA A 122 4.15 -0.42 -15.85
N GLY A 123 3.66 0.19 -14.77
CA GLY A 123 2.76 1.33 -14.84
C GLY A 123 3.47 2.60 -15.31
N ASN A 124 2.70 3.62 -15.64
CA ASN A 124 3.23 4.88 -16.19
C ASN A 124 2.59 6.15 -15.61
N ARG A 125 1.69 6.02 -14.63
CA ARG A 125 0.98 7.18 -14.05
C ARG A 125 0.85 7.07 -12.54
N ASN A 126 0.96 8.20 -11.86
CA ASN A 126 0.53 8.35 -10.48
C ASN A 126 -0.98 8.57 -10.42
N ILE A 127 -1.59 8.15 -9.32
CA ILE A 127 -3.01 8.42 -9.03
C ILE A 127 -3.15 9.04 -7.64
N THR A 128 -4.30 9.62 -7.40
CA THR A 128 -4.74 10.05 -6.07
C THR A 128 -6.09 9.42 -5.78
N ILE A 129 -6.21 8.80 -4.63
CA ILE A 129 -7.47 8.27 -4.12
C ILE A 129 -8.08 9.37 -3.24
N ASP A 130 -9.24 9.89 -3.65
CA ASP A 130 -10.02 10.83 -2.83
C ASP A 130 -11.06 10.05 -2.03
N TYR A 131 -10.98 10.14 -0.68
CA TYR A 131 -11.94 9.49 0.20
C TYR A 131 -12.14 10.27 1.50
N LYS A 132 -13.40 10.54 1.85
CA LYS A 132 -13.78 11.35 3.04
C LYS A 132 -13.02 12.67 3.16
N GLY A 133 -12.69 13.29 2.01
CA GLY A 133 -11.94 14.54 1.92
C GLY A 133 -10.42 14.41 2.05
N TRP A 134 -9.87 13.21 2.27
CA TRP A 134 -8.45 12.94 2.26
C TRP A 134 -7.96 12.63 0.85
N LYS A 135 -6.77 13.15 0.52
CA LYS A 135 -6.01 12.78 -0.67
C LYS A 135 -4.94 11.76 -0.31
N ILE A 136 -4.97 10.61 -0.96
CA ILE A 136 -4.12 9.46 -0.64
C ILE A 136 -3.37 9.06 -1.90
N ASN A 137 -2.03 9.09 -1.88
CA ASN A 137 -1.18 8.66 -2.99
C ASN A 137 -0.66 7.24 -2.73
N PRO A 138 -1.06 6.24 -3.55
CA PRO A 138 -0.62 4.85 -3.39
C PRO A 138 0.65 4.54 -4.18
N PHE A 139 1.50 3.67 -3.60
CA PHE A 139 2.71 3.14 -4.21
C PHE A 139 2.91 1.67 -3.85
N ILE A 140 3.71 0.96 -4.64
CA ILE A 140 3.98 -0.47 -4.43
C ILE A 140 5.48 -0.70 -4.23
N CYS A 141 5.85 -1.16 -3.03
CA CYS A 141 7.11 -1.78 -2.67
C CYS A 141 8.35 -1.03 -3.20
N TYR A 142 8.91 -1.48 -4.31
CA TYR A 142 10.15 -0.96 -4.90
C TYR A 142 10.06 0.51 -5.32
N ASP A 143 8.85 1.04 -5.57
CA ASP A 143 8.60 2.47 -5.83
C ASP A 143 9.16 3.35 -4.71
N LEU A 144 9.16 2.86 -3.47
CA LEU A 144 9.67 3.55 -2.29
C LEU A 144 11.14 4.04 -2.47
N ARG A 145 11.94 3.35 -3.30
CA ARG A 145 13.34 3.71 -3.55
C ARG A 145 13.52 4.92 -4.48
N PHE A 146 12.46 5.38 -5.11
CA PHE A 146 12.51 6.40 -6.16
C PHE A 146 11.83 7.71 -5.71
N PRO A 147 12.57 8.62 -5.04
CA PRO A 147 12.00 9.82 -4.41
C PRO A 147 11.31 10.76 -5.41
N VAL A 148 11.81 10.87 -6.62
CA VAL A 148 11.22 11.71 -7.66
C VAL A 148 9.81 11.23 -8.02
N TRP A 149 9.62 9.90 -8.16
CA TRP A 149 8.32 9.31 -8.43
C TRP A 149 7.34 9.47 -7.27
N CYS A 150 7.84 9.32 -6.05
CA CYS A 150 7.05 9.44 -4.82
C CYS A 150 6.94 10.89 -4.31
N ARG A 151 7.36 11.91 -5.10
CA ARG A 151 7.23 13.30 -4.67
C ARG A 151 5.77 13.72 -4.62
N ASN A 152 5.35 14.29 -3.49
CA ASN A 152 3.98 14.74 -3.23
C ASN A 152 3.72 16.10 -3.88
N THR A 153 3.46 16.11 -5.18
CA THR A 153 3.21 17.34 -5.96
C THR A 153 1.78 17.85 -5.86
N ASN A 154 0.85 17.04 -5.35
CA ASN A 154 -0.57 17.34 -5.26
C ASN A 154 -1.06 17.58 -3.81
N GLN A 155 -0.13 17.69 -2.87
CA GLN A 155 -0.38 17.93 -1.46
C GLN A 155 -1.27 16.87 -0.78
N ALA A 156 -1.17 15.60 -1.20
CA ALA A 156 -1.83 14.51 -0.51
C ALA A 156 -1.49 14.49 0.99
N GLU A 157 -2.47 14.18 1.81
CA GLU A 157 -2.28 14.10 3.27
C GLU A 157 -1.73 12.74 3.70
N ILE A 158 -1.86 11.72 2.83
CA ILE A 158 -1.40 10.35 3.09
C ILE A 158 -0.63 9.84 1.87
N MET A 159 0.49 9.18 2.10
CA MET A 159 1.15 8.29 1.14
C MET A 159 1.10 6.87 1.71
N LEU A 160 0.73 5.90 0.89
CA LEU A 160 0.73 4.51 1.31
C LEU A 160 1.63 3.65 0.42
N PHE A 161 2.25 2.67 1.06
CA PHE A 161 3.15 1.71 0.43
C PHE A 161 2.75 0.30 0.83
N VAL A 162 2.38 -0.53 -0.15
CA VAL A 162 2.12 -1.95 0.06
C VAL A 162 3.33 -2.76 -0.38
N SER A 163 3.72 -3.82 0.37
CA SER A 163 5.01 -4.47 0.13
C SER A 163 5.05 -5.97 0.45
N ASN A 164 5.99 -6.67 -0.22
CA ASN A 164 6.66 -7.88 0.22
C ASN A 164 8.16 -7.54 0.44
N TRP A 165 8.46 -6.76 1.46
CA TRP A 165 9.81 -6.25 1.71
C TRP A 165 10.59 -7.20 2.61
N PRO A 166 11.73 -7.75 2.16
CA PRO A 166 12.49 -8.75 2.90
C PRO A 166 13.12 -8.22 4.19
N ALA A 167 13.17 -9.05 5.22
CA ALA A 167 13.74 -8.72 6.52
C ALA A 167 15.19 -8.23 6.44
N VAL A 168 16.00 -8.80 5.54
CA VAL A 168 17.41 -8.40 5.33
C VAL A 168 17.58 -6.92 4.91
N ARG A 169 16.50 -6.26 4.52
CA ARG A 169 16.48 -4.85 4.13
C ARG A 169 15.44 -4.04 4.91
N SER A 170 15.02 -4.50 6.11
CA SER A 170 14.04 -3.80 6.95
C SER A 170 14.49 -2.38 7.31
N GLU A 171 15.78 -2.17 7.57
CA GLU A 171 16.35 -0.83 7.82
C GLU A 171 16.11 0.13 6.63
N HIS A 172 16.25 -0.35 5.38
CA HIS A 172 15.93 0.48 4.22
C HIS A 172 14.44 0.81 4.13
N TRP A 173 13.56 -0.14 4.48
CA TRP A 173 12.12 0.05 4.50
C TRP A 173 11.72 1.16 5.46
N LEU A 174 12.17 1.05 6.71
CA LEU A 174 11.87 2.01 7.78
C LEU A 174 12.44 3.39 7.47
N SER A 175 13.73 3.46 7.09
CA SER A 175 14.41 4.73 6.78
C SER A 175 13.77 5.46 5.62
N LEU A 176 13.41 4.75 4.54
CA LEU A 176 12.82 5.35 3.35
C LEU A 176 11.36 5.81 3.61
N LEU A 177 10.54 5.02 4.31
CA LEU A 177 9.19 5.45 4.69
C LEU A 177 9.23 6.71 5.58
N LYS A 178 10.13 6.74 6.55
CA LYS A 178 10.35 7.92 7.40
C LYS A 178 10.75 9.14 6.57
N ALA A 179 11.68 8.96 5.62
CA ALA A 179 12.10 10.03 4.71
C ALA A 179 10.92 10.56 3.89
N ARG A 180 10.05 9.67 3.36
CA ARG A 180 8.85 10.08 2.61
C ARG A 180 7.89 10.90 3.47
N ALA A 181 7.71 10.55 4.75
CA ALA A 181 6.87 11.32 5.67
C ALA A 181 7.42 12.74 5.89
N ILE A 182 8.73 12.85 6.16
CA ILE A 182 9.40 14.12 6.47
C ILE A 182 9.41 15.04 5.24
N GLU A 183 9.91 14.56 4.09
CA GLU A 183 10.09 15.39 2.89
C GLU A 183 8.78 15.83 2.23
N ASN A 184 7.71 15.04 2.42
CA ASN A 184 6.40 15.31 1.84
C ASN A 184 5.39 15.87 2.84
N GLN A 185 5.78 15.99 4.12
CA GLN A 185 4.96 16.54 5.21
C GLN A 185 3.55 15.91 5.24
N CYS A 186 3.47 14.57 5.21
CA CYS A 186 2.23 13.81 5.19
C CYS A 186 2.34 12.57 6.08
N PHE A 187 1.22 11.93 6.42
CA PHE A 187 1.25 10.59 6.98
C PHE A 187 1.81 9.60 5.96
N VAL A 188 2.59 8.63 6.44
CA VAL A 188 3.05 7.51 5.62
C VAL A 188 2.64 6.21 6.25
N LEU A 189 1.89 5.40 5.47
CA LEU A 189 1.41 4.08 5.84
C LEU A 189 2.23 3.04 5.08
N GLY A 190 2.94 2.18 5.79
CA GLY A 190 3.62 1.03 5.23
C GLY A 190 2.90 -0.26 5.61
N SER A 191 2.39 -1.01 4.63
CA SER A 191 1.85 -2.36 4.82
C SER A 191 2.82 -3.38 4.26
N ASN A 192 3.26 -4.32 5.07
CA ASN A 192 4.17 -5.40 4.67
C ASN A 192 3.64 -6.75 5.17
N ARG A 193 4.05 -7.83 4.51
CA ARG A 193 3.80 -9.19 5.01
C ARG A 193 4.81 -9.59 6.08
N VAL A 194 4.50 -10.63 6.86
CA VAL A 194 5.40 -11.31 7.78
C VAL A 194 5.61 -12.76 7.34
N GLY A 195 6.55 -13.47 7.96
CA GLY A 195 6.81 -14.91 7.72
C GLY A 195 7.78 -15.18 6.57
N VAL A 196 7.81 -16.41 6.07
CA VAL A 196 8.71 -16.85 5.00
C VAL A 196 7.91 -17.09 3.73
N ASP A 197 8.42 -16.62 2.59
CA ASP A 197 7.76 -16.87 1.29
C ASP A 197 8.16 -18.22 0.69
N GLY A 198 7.53 -18.59 -0.44
CA GLY A 198 7.79 -19.85 -1.12
C GLY A 198 9.19 -19.97 -1.76
N LYS A 199 9.98 -18.89 -1.75
CA LYS A 199 11.39 -18.85 -2.16
C LYS A 199 12.35 -18.90 -0.99
N GLY A 200 11.84 -19.04 0.26
CA GLY A 200 12.63 -19.06 1.48
C GLY A 200 13.10 -17.70 1.95
N VAL A 201 12.53 -16.61 1.44
CA VAL A 201 12.86 -15.25 1.86
C VAL A 201 12.07 -14.89 3.10
N SER A 202 12.78 -14.47 4.17
CA SER A 202 12.17 -14.03 5.42
C SER A 202 11.68 -12.58 5.33
N HIS A 203 10.52 -12.32 5.93
CA HIS A 203 9.89 -11.01 6.04
C HIS A 203 9.56 -10.73 7.51
N SER A 204 10.09 -9.66 8.06
CA SER A 204 9.88 -9.24 9.46
C SER A 204 8.60 -8.43 9.66
N GLY A 205 7.79 -8.25 8.64
CA GLY A 205 6.67 -7.33 8.70
C GLY A 205 7.17 -5.89 8.70
N ASN A 206 7.21 -5.26 9.87
CA ASN A 206 7.44 -3.83 10.01
C ASN A 206 6.38 -3.01 9.26
N SER A 207 5.10 -3.48 9.32
CA SER A 207 3.98 -2.60 8.97
C SER A 207 3.98 -1.46 9.97
N ILE A 208 3.88 -0.22 9.45
CA ILE A 208 4.21 0.97 10.25
C ILE A 208 3.43 2.19 9.79
N VAL A 209 3.17 3.10 10.73
CA VAL A 209 2.58 4.40 10.45
C VAL A 209 3.49 5.50 10.97
N PHE A 210 3.89 6.41 10.09
CA PHE A 210 4.60 7.63 10.43
C PHE A 210 3.68 8.84 10.37
N ASN A 211 3.84 9.77 11.34
CA ASN A 211 3.21 11.08 11.26
C ASN A 211 3.97 12.03 10.29
N PRO A 212 3.43 13.21 9.96
CA PRO A 212 4.07 14.14 9.04
C PRO A 212 5.45 14.67 9.46
N LYS A 213 5.86 14.44 10.70
CA LYS A 213 7.20 14.78 11.23
C LYS A 213 8.19 13.61 11.11
N GLY A 214 7.74 12.44 10.64
CA GLY A 214 8.54 11.21 10.59
C GLY A 214 8.67 10.50 11.94
N GLU A 215 7.80 10.78 12.90
CA GLU A 215 7.70 10.06 14.17
C GLU A 215 6.82 8.82 13.98
N VAL A 216 7.22 7.70 14.57
CA VAL A 216 6.43 6.46 14.55
C VAL A 216 5.19 6.63 15.42
N ILE A 217 4.02 6.37 14.85
CA ILE A 217 2.76 6.28 15.60
C ILE A 217 2.57 4.84 16.09
N GLU A 218 2.71 3.87 15.18
CA GLU A 218 2.57 2.44 15.50
C GLU A 218 3.40 1.59 14.54
N GLU A 219 3.90 0.44 15.02
CA GLU A 219 4.67 -0.54 14.25
C GLU A 219 4.39 -1.96 14.74
N ILE A 220 4.30 -2.92 13.82
CA ILE A 220 4.21 -4.35 14.12
C ILE A 220 5.45 -5.05 13.57
N VAL A 221 6.17 -5.80 14.41
CA VAL A 221 7.38 -6.53 14.05
C VAL A 221 7.22 -8.02 14.33
N ASP A 222 7.65 -8.87 13.40
CA ASP A 222 7.81 -10.34 13.53
C ASP A 222 6.57 -11.10 14.04
N LYS A 223 5.38 -10.59 13.80
CA LYS A 223 4.12 -11.27 14.18
C LYS A 223 2.96 -10.88 13.27
N GLU A 224 1.96 -11.73 13.21
CA GLU A 224 0.67 -11.39 12.66
C GLU A 224 -0.11 -10.52 13.66
N ALA A 225 -0.59 -9.38 13.20
CA ALA A 225 -1.45 -8.47 13.97
C ALA A 225 -2.09 -7.43 13.04
N THR A 226 -2.96 -6.59 13.56
CA THR A 226 -3.57 -5.49 12.82
C THR A 226 -3.27 -4.17 13.53
N ILE A 227 -2.72 -3.18 12.80
CA ILE A 227 -2.70 -1.80 13.28
C ILE A 227 -4.12 -1.25 13.13
N GLU A 228 -4.71 -0.71 14.19
CA GLU A 228 -5.96 0.04 14.15
C GLU A 228 -5.74 1.38 14.86
N LEU A 229 -5.84 2.48 14.10
CA LEU A 229 -5.68 3.81 14.67
C LEU A 229 -6.46 4.87 13.88
N THR A 230 -6.58 6.06 14.46
CA THR A 230 -7.24 7.21 13.83
C THR A 230 -6.21 8.27 13.47
N LEU A 231 -6.13 8.60 12.17
CA LEU A 231 -5.34 9.72 11.68
C LEU A 231 -6.12 11.01 11.86
N LYS A 232 -5.53 11.97 12.55
CA LYS A 232 -6.12 13.30 12.74
C LYS A 232 -5.68 14.22 11.61
N ARG A 233 -6.63 14.70 10.82
CA ARG A 233 -6.31 15.59 9.69
C ARG A 233 -5.65 16.89 10.14
N GLU A 234 -5.99 17.35 11.32
CA GLU A 234 -5.42 18.56 11.91
C GLU A 234 -3.89 18.46 12.06
N ASP A 235 -3.32 17.27 12.32
CA ASP A 235 -1.88 17.09 12.48
C ASP A 235 -1.11 17.48 11.21
N VAL A 236 -1.63 17.13 10.02
CA VAL A 236 -1.03 17.54 8.73
C VAL A 236 -1.20 19.05 8.51
N VAL A 237 -2.41 19.54 8.71
CA VAL A 237 -2.77 20.95 8.45
C VAL A 237 -1.96 21.87 9.36
N ALA A 238 -1.93 21.59 10.67
CA ALA A 238 -1.19 22.38 11.64
C ALA A 238 0.32 22.34 11.38
N TYR A 239 0.87 21.16 11.05
CA TYR A 239 2.30 21.04 10.76
C TYR A 239 2.70 21.80 9.49
N ARG A 240 1.96 21.64 8.39
CA ARG A 240 2.21 22.39 7.14
C ARG A 240 2.06 23.90 7.32
N LYS A 241 1.14 24.35 8.18
CA LYS A 241 0.99 25.77 8.51
C LYS A 241 2.17 26.28 9.34
N ALA A 242 2.65 25.51 10.29
CA ALA A 242 3.78 25.90 11.16
C ALA A 242 5.13 25.84 10.45
N PHE A 243 5.29 24.92 9.51
CA PHE A 243 6.52 24.73 8.73
C PHE A 243 6.18 24.43 7.26
N PRO A 244 5.93 25.47 6.42
CA PRO A 244 5.40 25.31 5.07
C PRO A 244 6.46 24.94 4.01
N ALA A 245 7.38 23.98 4.30
CA ALA A 245 8.46 23.59 3.40
C ALA A 245 7.98 23.09 2.02
N TYR A 246 6.73 22.62 1.92
CA TYR A 246 6.14 22.22 0.63
C TYR A 246 6.00 23.39 -0.37
N LEU A 247 6.03 24.64 0.07
CA LEU A 247 6.00 25.83 -0.80
C LEU A 247 7.32 26.05 -1.55
N ASP A 248 8.41 25.54 -1.00
CA ASP A 248 9.77 25.70 -1.56
C ASP A 248 10.17 24.52 -2.47
N GLN A 249 9.25 23.59 -2.73
CA GLN A 249 9.54 22.40 -3.54
C GLN A 249 9.83 22.74 -5.00
N ASP A 250 10.79 22.01 -5.58
CA ASP A 250 11.11 22.12 -7.01
C ASP A 250 9.92 21.68 -7.89
N LYS A 251 9.81 22.31 -9.06
CA LYS A 251 8.93 21.85 -10.14
C LYS A 251 9.75 21.01 -11.12
N PHE A 252 9.24 19.83 -11.46
CA PHE A 252 9.91 18.93 -12.39
C PHE A 252 8.88 18.12 -13.19
N GLU A 253 9.32 17.58 -14.30
CA GLU A 253 8.56 16.64 -15.13
C GLU A 253 9.36 15.34 -15.25
N ILE A 254 8.66 14.20 -15.19
CA ILE A 254 9.27 12.89 -15.40
C ILE A 254 9.12 12.54 -16.88
N SER A 255 10.22 12.58 -17.63
CA SER A 255 10.23 12.18 -19.03
C SER A 255 10.34 10.67 -19.19
N GLY A 256 9.76 10.12 -20.28
CA GLY A 256 9.85 8.69 -20.60
C GLY A 256 8.89 7.78 -19.85
N THR A 257 7.77 8.32 -19.37
CA THR A 257 6.65 7.54 -18.80
C THR A 257 5.59 7.27 -19.84
#